data_f1ef9b4b43d2e5fb84e170a6c73aa6c0
#
_entry.id   f1ef9b4b43d2e5fb84e170a6c73aa6c0
#
_cell.length_a   1.000
_cell.length_b   1.000
_cell.length_c   1.000
_cell.angle_alpha   90.00
_cell.angle_beta   90.00
_cell.angle_gamma   90.00
#
_symmetry.space_group_name_H-M   'P 1'
#
loop_
_entity.id
_entity.type
_entity.pdbx_description
1 polymer ?
#
loop_
_entity_poly.entity_id
_entity_poly.type
_entity_poly.pdbx_seq_one_letter_code
_entity_poly.pdbx_strand_id
1 'polypeptide(L)'
;MAEEALIVFATFPDADTARRIVRTLVEERLAACGNLVPAVESIYRWRGKVETATEVLAILKTDLGHYRALEARLKALHPYEVPECLALRVEEGLPDYLRWITESVNEP
;
A
#
# COMPACT_ATOMS: atom_id res chain seq x y z
N MET A 1 -23.06 4.83 5.82
CA MET A 1 -22.55 3.88 4.83
C MET A 1 -21.05 3.77 4.95
N ALA A 2 -20.54 2.55 4.94
CA ALA A 2 -19.11 2.35 4.97
C ALA A 2 -18.50 2.75 3.63
N GLU A 3 -17.31 3.33 3.69
CA GLU A 3 -16.55 3.59 2.49
C GLU A 3 -16.16 2.28 1.83
N GLU A 4 -15.98 2.31 0.52
CA GLU A 4 -15.55 1.14 -0.21
C GLU A 4 -14.11 0.79 0.14
N ALA A 5 -13.87 -0.47 0.50
CA ALA A 5 -12.53 -0.93 0.86
C ALA A 5 -11.67 -1.14 -0.38
N LEU A 6 -10.39 -0.83 -0.22
CA LEU A 6 -9.40 -0.99 -1.28
C LEU A 6 -8.21 -1.81 -0.78
N ILE A 7 -7.66 -2.62 -1.68
CA ILE A 7 -6.35 -3.24 -1.49
C ILE A 7 -5.36 -2.47 -2.35
N VAL A 8 -4.25 -2.04 -1.75
CA VAL A 8 -3.24 -1.25 -2.45
C VAL A 8 -1.93 -2.04 -2.48
N PHE A 9 -1.35 -2.16 -3.66
CA PHE A 9 -0.04 -2.80 -3.84
C PHE A 9 1.05 -1.76 -4.01
N ALA A 10 2.17 -1.99 -3.34
CA ALA A 10 3.37 -1.16 -3.47
C ALA A 10 4.59 -2.06 -3.30
N THR A 11 5.71 -1.69 -3.93
CA THR A 11 6.96 -2.43 -3.77
C THR A 11 8.04 -1.50 -3.25
N PHE A 12 9.01 -2.08 -2.52
CA PHE A 12 10.07 -1.33 -1.87
C PHE A 12 11.40 -2.03 -2.08
N PRO A 13 12.53 -1.28 -2.05
CA PRO A 13 13.83 -1.88 -2.32
C PRO A 13 14.33 -2.84 -1.24
N ASP A 14 13.87 -2.67 0.01
CA ASP A 14 14.30 -3.50 1.12
C ASP A 14 13.28 -3.47 2.25
N ALA A 15 13.47 -4.38 3.22
CA ALA A 15 12.51 -4.56 4.31
C ALA A 15 12.46 -3.35 5.26
N ASP A 16 13.59 -2.73 5.52
CA ASP A 16 13.63 -1.59 6.45
C ASP A 16 12.86 -0.40 5.88
N THR A 17 13.05 -0.10 4.59
CA THR A 17 12.31 0.96 3.92
C THR A 17 10.81 0.66 3.91
N ALA A 18 10.44 -0.57 3.59
CA ALA A 18 9.05 -0.99 3.58
C ALA A 18 8.40 -0.82 4.96
N ARG A 19 9.07 -1.30 6.02
CA ARG A 19 8.55 -1.19 7.38
C ARG A 19 8.34 0.26 7.79
N ARG A 20 9.33 1.09 7.52
CA ARG A 20 9.27 2.51 7.90
C ARG A 20 8.11 3.21 7.22
N ILE A 21 7.98 3.04 5.92
CA ILE A 21 6.94 3.73 5.15
C ILE A 21 5.56 3.18 5.49
N VAL A 22 5.40 1.86 5.54
CA VAL A 22 4.11 1.26 5.85
C VAL A 22 3.66 1.61 7.27
N ARG A 23 4.59 1.58 8.25
CA ARG A 23 4.27 2.00 9.61
C ARG A 23 3.77 3.45 9.64
N THR A 24 4.44 4.34 8.92
CA THR A 24 4.03 5.75 8.83
C THR A 24 2.62 5.87 8.28
N LEU A 25 2.31 5.14 7.21
CA LEU A 25 0.97 5.19 6.61
C LEU A 25 -0.10 4.70 7.57
N VAL A 26 0.19 3.66 8.35
CA VAL A 26 -0.75 3.16 9.36
C VAL A 26 -0.88 4.14 10.52
N GLU A 27 0.22 4.68 11.00
CA GLU A 27 0.20 5.65 12.11
C GLU A 27 -0.57 6.92 11.73
N GLU A 28 -0.48 7.34 10.48
CA GLU A 28 -1.19 8.53 10.00
C GLU A 28 -2.62 8.23 9.55
N ARG A 29 -3.10 7.01 9.74
CA ARG A 29 -4.47 6.57 9.41
C ARG A 29 -4.79 6.65 7.93
N LEU A 30 -3.79 6.50 7.10
CA LEU A 30 -3.95 6.42 5.65
C LEU A 30 -4.15 4.99 5.20
N ALA A 31 -3.72 4.04 6.02
CA ALA A 31 -3.98 2.62 5.82
C ALA A 31 -4.40 1.99 7.15
N ALA A 32 -5.32 1.04 7.09
CA ALA A 32 -5.73 0.29 8.28
C ALA A 32 -4.65 -0.69 8.68
N CYS A 33 -3.99 -1.29 7.70
CA CYS A 33 -2.88 -2.21 7.92
C CYS A 33 -2.09 -2.40 6.64
N GLY A 34 -0.93 -3.03 6.78
CA GLY A 34 -0.11 -3.44 5.65
C GLY A 34 0.56 -4.76 5.95
N ASN A 35 0.54 -5.65 4.98
CA ASN A 35 1.27 -6.92 5.04
C ASN A 35 2.49 -6.81 4.16
N LEU A 36 3.64 -7.26 4.66
CA LEU A 36 4.88 -7.22 3.91
C LEU A 36 5.25 -8.63 3.47
N VAL A 37 5.47 -8.80 2.16
CA VAL A 37 5.91 -10.06 1.59
C VAL A 37 7.36 -9.87 1.18
N PRO A 38 8.31 -10.50 1.89
CA PRO A 38 9.72 -10.32 1.59
C PRO A 38 10.14 -11.07 0.33
N ALA A 39 11.17 -10.56 -0.32
CA ALA A 39 11.90 -11.26 -1.37
C ALA A 39 11.06 -11.62 -2.60
N VAL A 40 10.23 -10.71 -3.08
CA VAL A 40 9.61 -10.92 -4.39
C VAL A 40 10.61 -10.60 -5.48
N GLU A 41 10.64 -11.42 -6.53
CA GLU A 41 11.49 -11.16 -7.68
C GLU A 41 10.70 -10.34 -8.68
N SER A 42 11.17 -9.12 -8.96
CA SER A 42 10.51 -8.22 -9.89
C SER A 42 11.30 -8.15 -11.18
N ILE A 43 10.60 -8.31 -12.29
CA ILE A 43 11.19 -8.25 -13.63
C ILE A 43 10.39 -7.19 -14.38
N TYR A 44 11.05 -6.13 -14.83
CA TYR A 44 10.34 -4.97 -15.34
C TYR A 44 11.17 -4.24 -16.39
N ARG A 45 10.51 -3.38 -17.15
CA ARG A 45 11.17 -2.55 -18.15
C ARG A 45 11.41 -1.16 -17.57
N TRP A 46 12.65 -0.72 -17.66
CA TRP A 46 13.05 0.61 -17.19
C TRP A 46 14.04 1.21 -18.17
N ARG A 47 13.70 2.38 -18.71
CA ARG A 47 14.54 3.13 -19.64
C ARG A 47 15.05 2.26 -20.81
N GLY A 48 14.12 1.49 -21.37
CA GLY A 48 14.41 0.67 -22.57
C GLY A 48 15.07 -0.65 -22.29
N LYS A 49 15.32 -1.00 -21.03
CA LYS A 49 15.97 -2.26 -20.66
C LYS A 49 15.10 -3.09 -19.76
N VAL A 50 15.28 -4.40 -19.82
CA VAL A 50 14.64 -5.32 -18.87
C VAL A 50 15.56 -5.46 -17.66
N GLU A 51 15.04 -5.11 -16.51
CA GLU A 51 15.77 -5.13 -15.23
C GLU A 51 15.18 -6.18 -14.31
N THR A 52 15.97 -6.62 -13.35
CA THR A 52 15.52 -7.57 -12.33
C THR A 52 15.94 -7.03 -10.96
N ALA A 53 15.06 -7.15 -9.99
CA ALA A 53 15.37 -6.73 -8.63
C ALA A 53 14.63 -7.60 -7.64
N THR A 54 15.22 -7.79 -6.46
CA THR A 54 14.52 -8.39 -5.33
C THR A 54 13.89 -7.26 -4.53
N GLU A 55 12.60 -7.35 -4.30
CA GLU A 55 11.87 -6.28 -3.62
C GLU A 55 11.00 -6.85 -2.51
N VAL A 56 10.45 -5.94 -1.69
CA VAL A 56 9.44 -6.27 -0.68
C VAL A 56 8.11 -5.77 -1.21
N LEU A 57 7.12 -6.65 -1.27
CA LEU A 57 5.77 -6.27 -1.68
C LEU A 57 4.95 -5.92 -0.45
N ALA A 58 4.32 -4.75 -0.45
CA ALA A 58 3.37 -4.38 0.59
C ALA A 58 1.96 -4.52 0.03
N ILE A 59 1.09 -5.12 0.84
CA ILE A 59 -0.33 -5.24 0.57
C ILE A 59 -1.04 -4.42 1.63
N LEU A 60 -1.52 -3.24 1.24
CA LEU A 60 -2.13 -2.29 2.17
C LEU A 60 -3.65 -2.37 2.07
N LYS A 61 -4.34 -2.09 3.19
CA LYS A 61 -5.81 -2.01 3.19
C LYS A 61 -6.21 -0.62 3.63
N THR A 62 -7.10 0.00 2.85
CA THR A 62 -7.62 1.33 3.15
C THR A 62 -9.03 1.45 2.59
N ASP A 63 -9.58 2.64 2.55
CA ASP A 63 -10.86 2.87 1.90
C ASP A 63 -10.73 3.92 0.80
N LEU A 64 -11.79 4.06 0.02
CA LEU A 64 -11.78 4.98 -1.12
C LEU A 64 -11.53 6.42 -0.70
N GLY A 65 -12.07 6.82 0.44
CA GLY A 65 -11.94 8.20 0.93
C GLY A 65 -10.51 8.57 1.32
N HIS A 66 -9.67 7.59 1.63
CA HIS A 66 -8.30 7.85 2.09
C HIS A 66 -7.24 7.55 1.03
N TYR A 67 -7.64 6.96 -0.11
CA TYR A 67 -6.65 6.50 -1.10
C TYR A 67 -5.78 7.64 -1.64
N ARG A 68 -6.39 8.77 -2.01
CA ARG A 68 -5.59 9.86 -2.61
C ARG A 68 -4.54 10.40 -1.64
N ALA A 69 -4.88 10.51 -0.36
CA ALA A 69 -3.93 10.94 0.66
C ALA A 69 -2.84 9.89 0.87
N LEU A 70 -3.20 8.60 0.86
CA LEU A 70 -2.23 7.51 0.95
C LEU A 70 -1.25 7.56 -0.22
N GLU A 71 -1.77 7.70 -1.44
CA GLU A 71 -0.96 7.76 -2.65
C GLU A 71 0.05 8.89 -2.58
N ALA A 72 -0.41 10.09 -2.21
CA ALA A 72 0.44 11.27 -2.13
C ALA A 72 1.53 11.09 -1.07
N ARG A 73 1.17 10.53 0.09
CA ARG A 73 2.12 10.33 1.17
C ARG A 73 3.15 9.26 0.83
N LEU A 74 2.71 8.17 0.23
CA LEU A 74 3.60 7.10 -0.21
C LEU A 74 4.61 7.64 -1.22
N LYS A 75 4.13 8.40 -2.19
CA LYS A 75 5.01 9.00 -3.20
C LYS A 75 6.05 9.91 -2.56
N ALA A 76 5.66 10.72 -1.58
CA ALA A 76 6.57 11.64 -0.91
C ALA A 76 7.66 10.93 -0.11
N LEU A 77 7.35 9.77 0.46
CA LEU A 77 8.28 9.01 1.31
C LEU A 77 9.13 8.00 0.54
N HIS A 78 8.68 7.61 -0.66
CA HIS A 78 9.29 6.51 -1.39
C HIS A 78 10.61 6.93 -2.06
N PRO A 79 11.64 6.09 -2.01
CA PRO A 79 12.94 6.42 -2.63
C PRO A 79 12.97 6.32 -4.15
N TYR A 80 11.99 5.63 -4.76
CA TYR A 80 11.96 5.48 -6.22
C TYR A 80 11.45 6.75 -6.89
N GLU A 81 11.96 6.99 -8.10
CA GLU A 81 11.47 8.07 -8.96
C GLU A 81 10.01 7.83 -9.34
N VAL A 82 9.67 6.57 -9.69
CA VAL A 82 8.31 6.17 -10.06
C VAL A 82 7.92 4.96 -9.23
N PRO A 83 7.37 5.18 -8.01
CA PRO A 83 6.96 4.06 -7.17
C PRO A 83 5.68 3.42 -7.65
N GLU A 84 5.56 2.11 -7.40
CA GLU A 84 4.30 1.41 -7.63
C GLU A 84 3.30 1.77 -6.55
N CYS A 85 2.09 2.12 -6.95
CA CYS A 85 0.97 2.33 -6.03
C CYS A 85 -0.30 2.06 -6.82
N LEU A 86 -0.85 0.86 -6.66
CA LEU A 86 -2.02 0.41 -7.42
C LEU A 86 -3.12 0.01 -6.46
N ALA A 87 -4.34 0.50 -6.69
CA ALA A 87 -5.48 0.17 -5.84
C ALA A 87 -6.46 -0.71 -6.60
N LEU A 88 -6.96 -1.73 -5.90
CA LEU A 88 -8.01 -2.60 -6.39
C LEU A 88 -9.21 -2.49 -5.45
N ARG A 89 -10.41 -2.48 -6.01
CA ARG A 89 -11.62 -2.46 -5.19
C ARG A 89 -11.90 -3.86 -4.65
N VAL A 90 -12.25 -3.92 -3.37
CA VAL A 90 -12.65 -5.17 -2.74
C VAL A 90 -14.13 -5.37 -3.02
N GLU A 91 -14.45 -6.36 -3.84
CA GLU A 91 -15.84 -6.63 -4.21
C GLU A 91 -16.58 -7.34 -3.08
N GLU A 92 -15.95 -8.36 -2.49
CA GLU A 92 -16.55 -9.15 -1.40
C GLU A 92 -15.55 -9.30 -0.26
N GLY A 93 -16.04 -9.24 0.95
CA GLY A 93 -15.21 -9.47 2.12
C GLY A 93 -16.09 -9.75 3.34
N LEU A 94 -15.48 -10.30 4.40
CA LEU A 94 -16.18 -10.50 5.65
C LEU A 94 -16.65 -9.13 6.18
N PRO A 95 -17.95 -8.94 6.43
CA PRO A 95 -18.46 -7.63 6.83
C PRO A 95 -17.75 -7.01 8.03
N ASP A 96 -17.43 -7.82 9.04
CA ASP A 96 -16.72 -7.32 10.23
C ASP A 96 -15.33 -6.80 9.86
N TYR A 97 -14.62 -7.47 8.96
CA TYR A 97 -13.29 -7.04 8.55
C TYR A 97 -13.34 -5.77 7.71
N LEU A 98 -14.30 -5.69 6.79
CA LEU A 98 -14.48 -4.48 5.97
C LEU A 98 -14.81 -3.27 6.85
N ARG A 99 -15.65 -3.48 7.87
CA ARG A 99 -15.96 -2.42 8.84
C ARG A 99 -14.72 -2.01 9.62
N TRP A 100 -13.90 -2.98 10.00
CA TRP A 100 -12.67 -2.70 10.73
C TRP A 100 -11.71 -1.83 9.90
N ILE A 101 -11.59 -2.10 8.59
CA ILE A 101 -10.76 -1.29 7.71
C ILE A 101 -11.25 0.17 7.75
N THR A 102 -12.53 0.37 7.50
CA THR A 102 -13.11 1.71 7.45
C THR A 102 -12.98 2.45 8.78
N GLU A 103 -13.25 1.77 9.88
CA GLU A 103 -13.14 2.37 11.21
C GLU A 103 -11.72 2.74 11.54
N SER A 104 -10.75 1.90 11.17
CA SER A 104 -9.35 2.12 11.51
C SER A 104 -8.78 3.39 10.86
N VAL A 105 -9.20 3.72 9.65
CA VAL A 105 -8.71 4.94 8.98
C VAL A 105 -9.54 6.17 9.32
N ASN A 106 -10.71 6.00 9.93
CA ASN A 106 -11.59 7.12 10.29
C ASN A 106 -11.60 7.45 11.77
N GLU A 107 -10.98 6.63 12.63
CA GLU A 107 -10.92 6.90 14.05
C GLU A 107 -10.00 8.08 14.36
N PRO A 108 -10.39 8.90 15.38
CA PRO A 108 -9.55 10.01 15.80
C PRO A 108 -8.29 9.58 16.53
#